data_038d2e54ea2bc856e867334ecd78bcec
#
_entry.id   038d2e54ea2bc856e867334ecd78bcec
#
_cell.length_a   1.000
_cell.length_b   1.000
_cell.length_c   1.000
_cell.angle_alpha   90.00
_cell.angle_beta   90.00
_cell.angle_gamma   90.00
#
_symmetry.space_group_name_H-M   'P 1'
#
loop_
_entity.id
_entity.type
_entity.pdbx_description
1 polymer ?
#
loop_
_entity_poly.entity_id
_entity_poly.type
_entity_poly.pdbx_seq_one_letter_code
_entity_poly.pdbx_strand_id
1 'polypeptide(L)'
;IYMARAGLEPLMLAGLNFGGQLMITTDVENYPGYPDGVTGPQMMEEFQKQAERFGTELLFEDATSVDFSERPFKVTTAGKNYTADAVVVATGASARWLGLPSEEKFVNLGVSACATCDGALFRNKPMAVVGGGDTAMEEALFLTRFATKVTLIHRRGELRASKIMAERALANEKIEFAWHSEVDEVLGSEFVTGVRLKDLRDGTTREIDIEALFIAIGHQPNTSLFKNQLDFDDADYLKVKPGTS
;
A
#
# COMPACT_ATOMS: atom_id res chain seq x y z
N ILE A 1 -12.33 16.41 -9.78
CA ILE A 1 -11.93 17.76 -10.24
C ILE A 1 -12.20 17.92 -11.73
N TYR A 2 -11.60 17.13 -12.63
CA TYR A 2 -11.73 17.34 -14.09
C TYR A 2 -13.14 17.11 -14.60
N MET A 3 -13.86 16.11 -14.10
CA MET A 3 -15.27 15.87 -14.46
C MET A 3 -16.17 17.03 -14.03
N ALA A 4 -16.00 17.54 -12.81
CA ALA A 4 -16.75 18.72 -12.34
C ALA A 4 -16.45 19.96 -13.18
N ARG A 5 -15.18 20.19 -13.53
CA ARG A 5 -14.80 21.30 -14.43
C ARG A 5 -15.37 21.16 -15.84
N ALA A 6 -15.64 19.94 -16.29
CA ALA A 6 -16.29 19.66 -17.56
C ALA A 6 -17.84 19.76 -17.48
N GLY A 7 -18.42 20.10 -16.31
CA GLY A 7 -19.85 20.25 -16.13
C GLY A 7 -20.62 18.93 -16.08
N LEU A 8 -19.97 17.84 -15.67
CA LEU A 8 -20.57 16.49 -15.63
C LEU A 8 -21.26 16.15 -14.29
N GLU A 9 -21.27 17.08 -13.33
CA GLU A 9 -21.92 16.93 -12.02
C GLU A 9 -21.58 15.60 -11.32
N PRO A 10 -20.27 15.32 -11.06
CA PRO A 10 -19.88 14.05 -10.50
C PRO A 10 -20.29 13.89 -9.03
N LEU A 11 -20.85 12.72 -8.72
CA LEU A 11 -20.97 12.22 -7.37
C LEU A 11 -19.78 11.29 -7.07
N MET A 12 -19.09 11.51 -5.97
CA MET A 12 -17.99 10.65 -5.51
C MET A 12 -18.36 9.92 -4.22
N LEU A 13 -18.42 8.60 -4.28
CA LEU A 13 -18.47 7.74 -3.11
C LEU A 13 -17.03 7.56 -2.62
N ALA A 14 -16.65 8.29 -1.59
CA ALA A 14 -15.28 8.34 -1.10
C ALA A 14 -14.93 7.19 -0.14
N GLY A 15 -15.94 6.42 0.27
CA GLY A 15 -15.80 5.36 1.26
C GLY A 15 -15.66 5.88 2.69
N LEU A 16 -15.73 4.98 3.65
CA LEU A 16 -15.50 5.30 5.06
C LEU A 16 -14.01 5.60 5.34
N ASN A 17 -13.10 5.01 4.56
CA ASN A 17 -11.67 5.25 4.64
C ASN A 17 -11.23 6.28 3.56
N PHE A 18 -11.83 7.47 3.60
CA PHE A 18 -11.50 8.56 2.68
C PHE A 18 -10.00 8.85 2.65
N GLY A 19 -9.47 9.13 1.46
CA GLY A 19 -8.06 9.49 1.25
C GLY A 19 -7.11 8.29 1.14
N GLY A 20 -7.56 7.08 1.48
CA GLY A 20 -6.82 5.83 1.27
C GLY A 20 -5.46 5.82 1.96
N GLN A 21 -4.45 5.29 1.29
CA GLN A 21 -3.10 5.12 1.86
C GLN A 21 -2.43 6.44 2.29
N LEU A 22 -2.78 7.58 1.67
CA LEU A 22 -2.23 8.87 2.06
C LEU A 22 -2.69 9.32 3.46
N MET A 23 -3.83 8.83 3.95
CA MET A 23 -4.29 9.18 5.31
C MET A 23 -3.45 8.56 6.42
N ILE A 24 -2.68 7.52 6.11
CA ILE A 24 -1.77 6.83 7.05
C ILE A 24 -0.29 7.16 6.79
N THR A 25 0.00 8.05 5.83
CA THR A 25 1.34 8.56 5.53
C THR A 25 1.61 9.85 6.31
N THR A 26 2.83 10.00 6.81
CA THR A 26 3.26 11.23 7.49
C THR A 26 3.59 12.31 6.46
N ASP A 27 4.83 12.43 6.05
CA ASP A 27 5.31 13.47 5.15
C ASP A 27 5.33 13.01 3.69
N VAL A 28 4.74 13.81 2.80
CA VAL A 28 4.77 13.63 1.35
C VAL A 28 5.65 14.72 0.76
N GLU A 29 6.87 14.37 0.37
CA GLU A 29 7.87 15.29 -0.16
C GLU A 29 8.00 15.21 -1.71
N ASN A 30 7.38 14.20 -2.31
CA ASN A 30 7.55 13.86 -3.73
C ASN A 30 6.33 14.20 -4.60
N TYR A 31 5.34 14.93 -4.07
CA TYR A 31 4.21 15.40 -4.87
C TYR A 31 4.45 16.84 -5.36
N PRO A 32 4.47 17.09 -6.68
CA PRO A 32 4.70 18.43 -7.21
C PRO A 32 3.62 19.43 -6.76
N GLY A 33 4.05 20.59 -6.27
CA GLY A 33 3.16 21.64 -5.76
C GLY A 33 3.33 21.94 -4.27
N TYR A 34 4.06 21.08 -3.55
CA TYR A 34 4.37 21.25 -2.11
C TYR A 34 5.89 21.31 -1.92
N PRO A 35 6.53 22.48 -2.13
CA PRO A 35 7.99 22.60 -2.10
C PRO A 35 8.60 22.32 -0.71
N ASP A 36 7.83 22.53 0.34
CA ASP A 36 8.24 22.28 1.73
C ASP A 36 7.70 20.95 2.29
N GLY A 37 7.11 20.11 1.42
CA GLY A 37 6.37 18.91 1.83
C GLY A 37 4.97 19.20 2.35
N VAL A 38 4.21 18.16 2.59
CA VAL A 38 2.85 18.21 3.15
C VAL A 38 2.54 16.88 3.82
N THR A 39 1.75 16.87 4.89
CA THR A 39 1.30 15.60 5.45
C THR A 39 0.25 14.94 4.54
N GLY A 40 0.23 13.60 4.50
CA GLY A 40 -0.74 12.89 3.67
C GLY A 40 -2.20 13.29 3.99
N PRO A 41 -2.64 13.33 5.26
CA PRO A 41 -3.97 13.81 5.64
C PRO A 41 -4.29 15.23 5.15
N GLN A 42 -3.36 16.18 5.34
CA GLN A 42 -3.53 17.54 4.87
C GLN A 42 -3.70 17.61 3.36
N MET A 43 -2.84 16.89 2.62
CA MET A 43 -2.92 16.82 1.16
C MET A 43 -4.28 16.29 0.68
N MET A 44 -4.81 15.24 1.33
CA MET A 44 -6.12 14.69 0.98
C MET A 44 -7.27 15.63 1.32
N GLU A 45 -7.18 16.38 2.42
CA GLU A 45 -8.14 17.44 2.75
C GLU A 45 -8.15 18.57 1.70
N GLU A 46 -6.99 18.97 1.23
CA GLU A 46 -6.85 19.98 0.17
C GLU A 46 -7.39 19.48 -1.17
N PHE A 47 -7.17 18.20 -1.52
CA PHE A 47 -7.76 17.58 -2.71
C PHE A 47 -9.28 17.51 -2.63
N GLN A 48 -9.83 17.19 -1.46
CA GLN A 48 -11.27 17.21 -1.22
C GLN A 48 -11.83 18.62 -1.47
N LYS A 49 -11.28 19.62 -0.79
CA LYS A 49 -11.70 21.04 -0.94
C LYS A 49 -11.62 21.48 -2.39
N GLN A 50 -10.61 21.06 -3.11
CA GLN A 50 -10.47 21.39 -4.54
C GLN A 50 -11.55 20.72 -5.39
N ALA A 51 -11.90 19.46 -5.12
CA ALA A 51 -12.99 18.77 -5.85
C ALA A 51 -14.36 19.41 -5.57
N GLU A 52 -14.66 19.67 -4.30
CA GLU A 52 -15.92 20.33 -3.87
C GLU A 52 -16.05 21.74 -4.44
N ARG A 53 -14.96 22.51 -4.49
CA ARG A 53 -14.93 23.85 -5.10
C ARG A 53 -15.43 23.86 -6.55
N PHE A 54 -15.23 22.78 -7.29
CA PHE A 54 -15.71 22.65 -8.66
C PHE A 54 -17.08 21.97 -8.78
N GLY A 55 -17.73 21.65 -7.66
CA GLY A 55 -19.07 21.09 -7.64
C GLY A 55 -19.14 19.57 -7.58
N THR A 56 -18.04 18.87 -7.22
CA THR A 56 -18.12 17.45 -6.92
C THR A 56 -18.90 17.26 -5.61
N GLU A 57 -19.97 16.46 -5.65
CA GLU A 57 -20.65 15.99 -4.44
C GLU A 57 -19.85 14.81 -3.85
N LEU A 58 -19.43 14.91 -2.58
CA LEU A 58 -18.74 13.86 -1.86
C LEU A 58 -19.66 13.20 -0.84
N LEU A 59 -19.66 11.86 -0.83
CA LEU A 59 -20.33 11.05 0.18
C LEU A 59 -19.34 10.07 0.80
N PHE A 60 -19.30 10.02 2.12
CA PHE A 60 -18.45 9.11 2.90
C PHE A 60 -19.18 7.79 3.15
N GLU A 61 -19.55 7.12 2.08
CA GLU A 61 -20.26 5.85 2.08
C GLU A 61 -19.53 4.85 1.21
N ASP A 62 -19.47 3.58 1.65
CA ASP A 62 -18.95 2.49 0.85
C ASP A 62 -19.99 2.00 -0.15
N ALA A 63 -19.60 1.79 -1.39
CA ALA A 63 -20.38 1.04 -2.34
C ALA A 63 -20.43 -0.43 -1.93
N THR A 64 -21.63 -1.01 -1.81
CA THR A 64 -21.85 -2.39 -1.38
C THR A 64 -22.21 -3.34 -2.52
N SER A 65 -22.75 -2.79 -3.61
CA SER A 65 -23.00 -3.54 -4.85
C SER A 65 -23.04 -2.62 -6.07
N VAL A 66 -22.81 -3.20 -7.23
CA VAL A 66 -22.91 -2.52 -8.53
C VAL A 66 -23.69 -3.38 -9.53
N ASP A 67 -24.35 -2.74 -10.48
CA ASP A 67 -24.99 -3.38 -11.63
C ASP A 67 -24.67 -2.56 -12.88
N PHE A 68 -23.79 -3.11 -13.71
CA PHE A 68 -23.35 -2.51 -14.98
C PHE A 68 -23.96 -3.17 -16.22
N SER A 69 -25.00 -4.00 -16.03
CA SER A 69 -25.64 -4.73 -17.14
C SER A 69 -26.38 -3.81 -18.11
N GLU A 70 -26.98 -2.75 -17.61
CA GLU A 70 -27.78 -1.78 -18.37
C GLU A 70 -27.51 -0.34 -17.92
N ARG A 71 -27.68 0.62 -18.81
CA ARG A 71 -27.64 2.05 -18.49
C ARG A 71 -29.05 2.57 -18.17
N PRO A 72 -29.17 3.50 -17.19
CA PRO A 72 -28.12 4.02 -16.31
C PRO A 72 -27.56 2.93 -15.38
N PHE A 73 -26.25 2.91 -15.17
CA PHE A 73 -25.60 1.99 -14.24
C PHE A 73 -26.06 2.24 -12.81
N LYS A 74 -26.11 1.18 -11.99
CA LYS A 74 -26.54 1.27 -10.61
C LYS A 74 -25.38 1.04 -9.66
N VAL A 75 -25.29 1.86 -8.63
CA VAL A 75 -24.37 1.71 -7.51
C VAL A 75 -25.16 1.81 -6.22
N THR A 76 -25.01 0.82 -5.33
CA THR A 76 -25.73 0.73 -4.07
C THR A 76 -24.77 0.96 -2.90
N THR A 77 -25.19 1.74 -1.93
CA THR A 77 -24.57 1.86 -0.61
C THR A 77 -25.47 1.21 0.45
N ALA A 78 -25.05 1.21 1.73
CA ALA A 78 -25.88 0.68 2.82
C ALA A 78 -27.23 1.40 2.97
N GLY A 79 -27.33 2.66 2.54
CA GLY A 79 -28.53 3.50 2.74
C GLY A 79 -29.27 3.89 1.47
N LYS A 80 -28.68 3.74 0.29
CA LYS A 80 -29.23 4.36 -0.92
C LYS A 80 -28.75 3.68 -2.22
N ASN A 81 -29.57 3.84 -3.26
CA ASN A 81 -29.25 3.47 -4.64
C ASN A 81 -28.98 4.73 -5.47
N TYR A 82 -27.92 4.70 -6.24
CA TYR A 82 -27.54 5.75 -7.18
C TYR A 82 -27.57 5.20 -8.60
N THR A 83 -27.86 6.07 -9.56
CA THR A 83 -27.78 5.74 -10.98
C THR A 83 -26.88 6.75 -11.69
N ALA A 84 -26.09 6.29 -12.65
CA ALA A 84 -25.20 7.13 -13.44
C ALA A 84 -25.05 6.60 -14.88
N ASP A 85 -24.89 7.51 -15.83
CA ASP A 85 -24.60 7.14 -17.23
C ASP A 85 -23.20 6.62 -17.44
N ALA A 86 -22.27 7.01 -16.54
CA ALA A 86 -20.89 6.55 -16.51
C ALA A 86 -20.40 6.39 -15.08
N VAL A 87 -19.54 5.40 -14.84
CA VAL A 87 -18.89 5.15 -13.55
C VAL A 87 -17.40 5.10 -13.73
N VAL A 88 -16.67 5.80 -12.85
CA VAL A 88 -15.20 5.74 -12.77
C VAL A 88 -14.83 4.91 -11.55
N VAL A 89 -14.14 3.79 -11.78
CA VAL A 89 -13.61 2.95 -10.70
C VAL A 89 -12.23 3.47 -10.29
N ALA A 90 -12.14 3.98 -9.06
CA ALA A 90 -10.92 4.55 -8.49
C ALA A 90 -10.68 4.04 -7.06
N THR A 91 -10.93 2.75 -6.84
CA THR A 91 -10.96 2.12 -5.51
C THR A 91 -9.58 1.81 -4.94
N GLY A 92 -8.52 2.00 -5.73
CA GLY A 92 -7.13 1.81 -5.30
C GLY A 92 -6.78 0.36 -4.98
N ALA A 93 -5.75 0.20 -4.15
CA ALA A 93 -5.25 -1.08 -3.69
C ALA A 93 -4.82 -0.98 -2.23
N SER A 94 -4.90 -2.07 -1.50
CA SER A 94 -4.45 -2.17 -0.12
C SER A 94 -3.15 -2.98 -0.05
N ALA A 95 -2.23 -2.59 0.83
CA ALA A 95 -1.04 -3.39 1.09
C ALA A 95 -1.44 -4.78 1.60
N ARG A 96 -0.68 -5.77 1.18
CA ARG A 96 -0.79 -7.12 1.74
C ARG A 96 0.01 -7.18 3.03
N TRP A 97 -0.59 -7.77 4.03
CA TRP A 97 0.00 -8.01 5.34
C TRP A 97 0.34 -9.49 5.51
N LEU A 98 1.18 -9.82 6.49
CA LEU A 98 1.51 -11.21 6.82
C LEU A 98 0.33 -11.93 7.47
N GLY A 99 -0.56 -11.17 8.11
CA GLY A 99 -1.73 -11.70 8.82
C GLY A 99 -1.39 -12.23 10.21
N LEU A 100 -0.30 -11.73 10.82
CA LEU A 100 0.10 -12.11 12.16
C LEU A 100 -0.56 -11.16 13.19
N PRO A 101 -1.12 -11.67 14.30
CA PRO A 101 -1.66 -10.82 15.36
C PRO A 101 -0.61 -9.86 15.95
N SER A 102 0.65 -10.28 16.00
CA SER A 102 1.76 -9.42 16.43
C SER A 102 2.08 -8.32 15.41
N GLU A 103 1.95 -8.57 14.11
CA GLU A 103 2.10 -7.55 13.07
C GLU A 103 1.06 -6.45 13.25
N GLU A 104 -0.22 -6.83 13.39
CA GLU A 104 -1.34 -5.90 13.52
C GLU A 104 -1.17 -4.97 14.74
N LYS A 105 -0.68 -5.50 15.86
CA LYS A 105 -0.40 -4.74 17.08
C LYS A 105 0.60 -3.60 16.85
N PHE A 106 1.57 -3.77 15.95
CA PHE A 106 2.67 -2.82 15.75
C PHE A 106 2.56 -2.01 14.46
N VAL A 107 1.43 -2.06 13.75
CA VAL A 107 1.17 -1.14 12.63
C VAL A 107 1.28 0.29 13.12
N ASN A 108 2.09 1.13 12.45
CA ASN A 108 2.48 2.49 12.82
C ASN A 108 3.30 2.61 14.13
N LEU A 109 3.68 1.50 14.74
CA LEU A 109 4.55 1.44 15.92
C LEU A 109 5.87 0.71 15.62
N GLY A 110 6.29 0.74 14.35
CA GLY A 110 7.47 0.08 13.82
C GLY A 110 7.17 -0.94 12.72
N VAL A 111 5.90 -1.28 12.46
CA VAL A 111 5.49 -2.03 11.28
C VAL A 111 4.84 -1.10 10.27
N SER A 112 5.31 -1.13 9.02
CA SER A 112 4.81 -0.31 7.92
C SER A 112 4.79 -1.10 6.60
N ALA A 113 3.97 -0.65 5.65
CA ALA A 113 3.95 -1.14 4.27
C ALA A 113 4.47 -0.08 3.27
N CYS A 114 5.14 0.97 3.74
CA CYS A 114 5.67 2.05 2.91
C CYS A 114 7.04 2.53 3.42
N ALA A 115 8.11 1.98 2.86
CA ALA A 115 9.47 2.37 3.26
C ALA A 115 9.79 3.83 2.91
N THR A 116 9.27 4.34 1.79
CA THR A 116 9.49 5.72 1.37
C THR A 116 8.76 6.73 2.25
N CYS A 117 7.66 6.32 2.90
CA CYS A 117 6.92 7.15 3.84
C CYS A 117 7.61 7.20 5.20
N ASP A 118 7.91 6.02 5.76
CA ASP A 118 8.24 5.90 7.19
C ASP A 118 9.71 5.61 7.46
N GLY A 119 10.51 5.24 6.45
CA GLY A 119 11.90 4.82 6.63
C GLY A 119 12.78 5.88 7.31
N ALA A 120 12.53 7.15 7.04
CA ALA A 120 13.28 8.25 7.64
C ALA A 120 13.06 8.41 9.16
N LEU A 121 11.93 7.90 9.70
CA LEU A 121 11.62 7.93 11.13
C LEU A 121 12.57 7.03 11.95
N PHE A 122 13.11 5.99 11.32
CA PHE A 122 13.98 4.98 11.93
C PHE A 122 15.45 5.19 11.57
N ARG A 123 15.89 6.45 11.42
CA ARG A 123 17.27 6.80 11.06
C ARG A 123 18.29 6.25 12.07
N ASN A 124 19.38 5.68 11.56
CA ASN A 124 20.46 5.03 12.32
C ASN A 124 19.99 3.82 13.17
N LYS A 125 18.93 3.15 12.73
CA LYS A 125 18.39 1.95 13.36
C LYS A 125 18.50 0.74 12.44
N PRO A 126 18.57 -0.49 12.98
CA PRO A 126 18.44 -1.69 12.19
C PRO A 126 16.99 -1.85 11.74
N MET A 127 16.78 -2.20 10.47
CA MET A 127 15.46 -2.36 9.87
C MET A 127 15.37 -3.69 9.14
N ALA A 128 14.15 -4.17 8.91
CA ALA A 128 13.92 -5.34 8.07
C ALA A 128 12.86 -5.06 7.00
N VAL A 129 12.98 -5.77 5.87
CA VAL A 129 12.01 -5.77 4.77
C VAL A 129 11.58 -7.21 4.51
N VAL A 130 10.28 -7.46 4.44
CA VAL A 130 9.75 -8.77 4.05
C VAL A 130 9.33 -8.72 2.59
N GLY A 131 9.94 -9.56 1.77
CA GLY A 131 9.58 -9.64 0.36
C GLY A 131 10.68 -10.27 -0.49
N GLY A 132 10.52 -10.25 -1.81
CA GLY A 132 11.49 -10.81 -2.75
C GLY A 132 11.24 -10.43 -4.20
N GLY A 133 10.32 -9.52 -4.45
CA GLY A 133 10.06 -8.88 -5.75
C GLY A 133 10.75 -7.53 -5.87
N ASP A 134 10.55 -6.83 -6.99
CA ASP A 134 11.17 -5.53 -7.26
C ASP A 134 10.85 -4.50 -6.17
N THR A 135 9.61 -4.41 -5.72
CA THR A 135 9.21 -3.50 -4.63
C THR A 135 10.05 -3.73 -3.36
N ALA A 136 10.26 -4.99 -2.95
CA ALA A 136 11.07 -5.28 -1.77
C ALA A 136 12.54 -4.88 -1.95
N MET A 137 13.08 -5.00 -3.17
CA MET A 137 14.44 -4.55 -3.48
C MET A 137 14.53 -3.03 -3.47
N GLU A 138 13.57 -2.34 -4.07
CA GLU A 138 13.48 -0.87 -4.07
C GLU A 138 13.42 -0.34 -2.65
N GLU A 139 12.52 -0.89 -1.83
CA GLU A 139 12.37 -0.49 -0.43
C GLU A 139 13.63 -0.77 0.39
N ALA A 140 14.22 -1.97 0.27
CA ALA A 140 15.45 -2.30 0.98
C ALA A 140 16.61 -1.37 0.59
N LEU A 141 16.81 -1.10 -0.71
CA LEU A 141 17.82 -0.17 -1.20
C LEU A 141 17.54 1.27 -0.72
N PHE A 142 16.30 1.70 -0.72
CA PHE A 142 15.93 3.02 -0.20
C PHE A 142 16.26 3.15 1.29
N LEU A 143 15.92 2.16 2.08
CA LEU A 143 16.16 2.15 3.53
C LEU A 143 17.65 2.17 3.90
N THR A 144 18.55 1.68 3.05
CA THR A 144 20.01 1.76 3.31
C THR A 144 20.52 3.20 3.49
N ARG A 145 19.77 4.20 3.03
CA ARG A 145 20.09 5.63 3.22
C ARG A 145 19.95 6.07 4.68
N PHE A 146 19.11 5.38 5.43
CA PHE A 146 18.76 5.72 6.80
C PHE A 146 19.24 4.68 7.81
N ALA A 147 19.10 3.39 7.45
CA ALA A 147 19.40 2.27 8.32
C ALA A 147 20.89 2.10 8.61
N THR A 148 21.22 1.55 9.77
CA THR A 148 22.53 0.98 10.04
C THR A 148 22.72 -0.31 9.26
N LYS A 149 21.64 -1.09 9.13
CA LYS A 149 21.57 -2.37 8.43
C LYS A 149 20.12 -2.64 8.02
N VAL A 150 19.93 -3.29 6.87
CA VAL A 150 18.63 -3.77 6.40
C VAL A 150 18.67 -5.28 6.28
N THR A 151 17.80 -5.99 6.98
CA THR A 151 17.64 -7.45 6.82
C THR A 151 16.48 -7.72 5.89
N LEU A 152 16.75 -8.29 4.71
CA LEU A 152 15.74 -8.71 3.77
C LEU A 152 15.31 -10.15 4.06
N ILE A 153 14.08 -10.30 4.50
CA ILE A 153 13.48 -11.59 4.89
C ILE A 153 12.74 -12.17 3.69
N HIS A 154 13.20 -13.31 3.20
CA HIS A 154 12.60 -13.96 2.04
C HIS A 154 12.40 -15.46 2.23
N ARG A 155 11.18 -15.94 1.91
CA ARG A 155 10.78 -17.34 2.10
C ARG A 155 11.45 -18.34 1.13
N ARG A 156 12.14 -17.87 0.10
CA ARG A 156 12.85 -18.70 -0.89
C ARG A 156 14.36 -18.48 -0.81
N GLY A 157 15.13 -19.30 -1.53
CA GLY A 157 16.59 -19.14 -1.69
C GLY A 157 16.98 -18.25 -2.86
N GLU A 158 16.02 -17.70 -3.60
CA GLU A 158 16.24 -16.83 -4.76
C GLU A 158 15.18 -15.73 -4.83
N LEU A 159 15.55 -14.57 -5.35
CA LEU A 159 14.66 -13.43 -5.54
C LEU A 159 13.79 -13.63 -6.78
N ARG A 160 12.59 -13.03 -6.74
CA ARG A 160 11.70 -12.90 -7.91
C ARG A 160 11.83 -11.54 -8.59
N ALA A 161 12.65 -10.66 -8.03
CA ALA A 161 12.93 -9.34 -8.57
C ALA A 161 13.63 -9.45 -9.94
N SER A 162 13.54 -8.38 -10.73
CA SER A 162 14.30 -8.25 -11.96
C SER A 162 15.80 -8.38 -11.66
N LYS A 163 16.54 -8.92 -12.61
CA LYS A 163 17.97 -9.21 -12.44
C LYS A 163 18.76 -7.99 -11.96
N ILE A 164 18.48 -6.83 -12.54
CA ILE A 164 19.15 -5.58 -12.18
C ILE A 164 18.87 -5.15 -10.73
N MET A 165 17.65 -5.32 -10.25
CA MET A 165 17.28 -4.97 -8.87
C MET A 165 17.86 -5.97 -7.88
N ALA A 166 17.82 -7.26 -8.20
CA ALA A 166 18.44 -8.32 -7.40
C ALA A 166 19.96 -8.09 -7.26
N GLU A 167 20.67 -7.84 -8.37
CA GLU A 167 22.10 -7.56 -8.35
C GLU A 167 22.46 -6.33 -7.51
N ARG A 168 21.69 -5.26 -7.60
CA ARG A 168 21.89 -4.06 -6.77
C ARG A 168 21.72 -4.34 -5.28
N ALA A 169 20.68 -5.08 -4.91
CA ALA A 169 20.44 -5.43 -3.51
C ALA A 169 21.51 -6.38 -2.97
N LEU A 170 21.92 -7.40 -3.75
CA LEU A 170 22.96 -8.35 -3.37
C LEU A 170 24.35 -7.69 -3.23
N ALA A 171 24.62 -6.65 -4.00
CA ALA A 171 25.90 -5.91 -3.94
C ALA A 171 25.95 -4.85 -2.83
N ASN A 172 24.84 -4.57 -2.14
CA ASN A 172 24.80 -3.54 -1.12
C ASN A 172 25.25 -4.09 0.25
N GLU A 173 26.36 -3.55 0.77
CA GLU A 173 26.96 -3.99 2.02
C GLU A 173 26.07 -3.82 3.27
N LYS A 174 25.05 -2.96 3.21
CA LYS A 174 24.10 -2.77 4.30
C LYS A 174 22.92 -3.75 4.26
N ILE A 175 22.76 -4.52 3.17
CA ILE A 175 21.65 -5.47 3.03
C ILE A 175 22.14 -6.88 3.35
N GLU A 176 21.56 -7.48 4.38
CA GLU A 176 21.71 -8.90 4.69
C GLU A 176 20.44 -9.67 4.33
N PHE A 177 20.62 -10.92 3.89
CA PHE A 177 19.50 -11.75 3.46
C PHE A 177 19.22 -12.86 4.47
N ALA A 178 17.98 -12.89 4.97
CA ALA A 178 17.44 -14.03 5.70
C ALA A 178 16.64 -14.92 4.71
N TRP A 179 17.39 -15.78 4.01
CA TRP A 179 16.80 -16.74 3.07
C TRP A 179 15.99 -17.83 3.75
N HIS A 180 15.04 -18.43 3.02
CA HIS A 180 14.19 -19.52 3.49
C HIS A 180 13.49 -19.20 4.81
N SER A 181 13.26 -17.93 5.08
CA SER A 181 12.74 -17.44 6.34
C SER A 181 11.41 -16.72 6.17
N GLU A 182 10.54 -16.91 7.12
CA GLU A 182 9.32 -16.12 7.31
C GLU A 182 9.33 -15.46 8.69
N VAL A 183 8.57 -14.39 8.85
CA VAL A 183 8.33 -13.78 10.16
C VAL A 183 7.32 -14.66 10.89
N ASP A 184 7.70 -15.19 12.04
CA ASP A 184 6.85 -15.97 12.94
C ASP A 184 6.11 -15.05 13.92
N GLU A 185 6.83 -14.05 14.45
CA GLU A 185 6.29 -13.08 15.40
C GLU A 185 7.05 -11.76 15.32
N VAL A 186 6.31 -10.63 15.45
CA VAL A 186 6.90 -9.31 15.67
C VAL A 186 7.01 -9.08 17.16
N LEU A 187 8.21 -8.70 17.63
CA LEU A 187 8.55 -8.58 19.03
C LEU A 187 8.61 -7.12 19.46
N GLY A 188 8.14 -6.84 20.68
CA GLY A 188 8.19 -5.51 21.26
C GLY A 188 7.17 -5.33 22.39
N SER A 189 7.22 -4.16 23.02
CA SER A 189 6.24 -3.76 24.03
C SER A 189 5.35 -2.60 23.53
N GLU A 190 5.89 -1.40 23.44
CA GLU A 190 5.24 -0.20 22.88
C GLU A 190 5.59 -0.04 21.40
N PHE A 191 6.83 -0.34 21.03
CA PHE A 191 7.34 -0.29 19.67
C PHE A 191 8.02 -1.61 19.31
N VAL A 192 8.26 -1.81 18.02
CA VAL A 192 9.04 -2.95 17.53
C VAL A 192 10.46 -2.90 18.09
N THR A 193 10.93 -4.04 18.63
CA THR A 193 12.33 -4.22 19.09
C THR A 193 13.00 -5.39 18.40
N GLY A 194 12.26 -6.23 17.69
CA GLY A 194 12.80 -7.37 16.98
C GLY A 194 11.73 -8.14 16.23
N VAL A 195 12.17 -9.19 15.56
CA VAL A 195 11.28 -10.21 14.96
C VAL A 195 11.84 -11.60 15.22
N ARG A 196 10.93 -12.55 15.44
CA ARG A 196 11.26 -13.97 15.39
C ARG A 196 11.08 -14.45 13.97
N LEU A 197 12.13 -15.04 13.43
CA LEU A 197 12.15 -15.67 12.12
C LEU A 197 12.06 -17.19 12.29
N LYS A 198 11.31 -17.83 11.40
CA LYS A 198 11.25 -19.27 11.26
C LYS A 198 11.92 -19.70 9.96
N ASP A 199 12.88 -20.63 10.04
CA ASP A 199 13.47 -21.25 8.86
C ASP A 199 12.49 -22.30 8.29
N LEU A 200 12.15 -22.14 7.02
CA LEU A 200 11.17 -22.98 6.33
C LEU A 200 11.68 -24.36 5.94
N ARG A 201 12.99 -24.61 6.09
CA ARG A 201 13.61 -25.89 5.73
C ARG A 201 13.57 -26.89 6.88
N ASP A 202 13.76 -26.42 8.10
CA ASP A 202 13.87 -27.27 9.29
C ASP A 202 12.95 -26.85 10.45
N GLY A 203 12.25 -25.72 10.32
CA GLY A 203 11.33 -25.19 11.32
C GLY A 203 12.00 -24.53 12.53
N THR A 204 13.31 -24.38 12.52
CA THR A 204 14.02 -23.70 13.62
C THR A 204 13.69 -22.20 13.63
N THR A 205 13.69 -21.62 14.83
CA THR A 205 13.44 -20.20 15.02
C THR A 205 14.65 -19.47 15.55
N ARG A 206 14.80 -18.20 15.16
CA ARG A 206 15.81 -17.27 15.68
C ARG A 206 15.22 -15.87 15.78
N GLU A 207 15.72 -15.09 16.70
CA GLU A 207 15.34 -13.69 16.84
C GLU A 207 16.42 -12.79 16.23
N ILE A 208 15.98 -11.68 15.64
CA ILE A 208 16.86 -10.60 15.18
C ILE A 208 16.35 -9.29 15.73
N ASP A 209 17.27 -8.42 16.14
CA ASP A 209 16.97 -7.10 16.61
C ASP A 209 16.71 -6.16 15.43
N ILE A 210 15.57 -5.51 15.43
CA ILE A 210 15.18 -4.46 14.49
C ILE A 210 14.30 -3.43 15.18
N GLU A 211 14.27 -2.21 14.70
CA GLU A 211 13.36 -1.17 15.21
C GLU A 211 12.25 -0.83 14.20
N ALA A 212 12.35 -1.31 12.96
CA ALA A 212 11.28 -1.23 11.98
C ALA A 212 11.21 -2.45 11.07
N LEU A 213 9.98 -2.85 10.72
CA LEU A 213 9.66 -3.94 9.81
C LEU A 213 8.79 -3.40 8.67
N PHE A 214 9.27 -3.50 7.43
CA PHE A 214 8.55 -3.08 6.24
C PHE A 214 8.02 -4.28 5.47
N ILE A 215 6.71 -4.27 5.19
CA ILE A 215 6.01 -5.38 4.54
C ILE A 215 5.88 -5.08 3.04
N ALA A 216 6.76 -5.67 2.23
CA ALA A 216 6.85 -5.47 0.78
C ALA A 216 6.47 -6.73 -0.01
N ILE A 217 5.33 -7.34 0.32
CA ILE A 217 4.82 -8.57 -0.31
C ILE A 217 3.78 -8.32 -1.41
N GLY A 218 3.61 -7.06 -1.80
CA GLY A 218 2.71 -6.60 -2.85
C GLY A 218 1.41 -6.01 -2.33
N HIS A 219 0.53 -5.67 -3.27
CA HIS A 219 -0.77 -5.06 -3.00
C HIS A 219 -1.88 -5.97 -3.50
N GLN A 220 -3.08 -5.75 -2.97
CA GLN A 220 -4.31 -6.35 -3.45
C GLN A 220 -5.22 -5.23 -3.92
N PRO A 221 -5.65 -5.22 -5.19
CA PRO A 221 -6.56 -4.21 -5.69
C PRO A 221 -7.93 -4.33 -5.01
N ASN A 222 -8.54 -3.18 -4.71
CA ASN A 222 -9.86 -3.11 -4.08
C ASN A 222 -10.96 -3.24 -5.13
N THR A 223 -11.00 -4.39 -5.81
CA THR A 223 -11.82 -4.64 -7.01
C THR A 223 -12.86 -5.74 -6.81
N SER A 224 -12.92 -6.34 -5.64
CA SER A 224 -13.83 -7.46 -5.33
C SER A 224 -15.31 -7.15 -5.62
N LEU A 225 -15.72 -5.89 -5.45
CA LEU A 225 -17.07 -5.40 -5.72
C LEU A 225 -17.50 -5.59 -7.18
N PHE A 226 -16.54 -5.58 -8.09
CA PHE A 226 -16.80 -5.62 -9.54
C PHE A 226 -16.70 -7.03 -10.14
N LYS A 227 -16.50 -8.06 -9.31
CA LYS A 227 -16.49 -9.46 -9.76
C LYS A 227 -17.80 -9.80 -10.45
N ASN A 228 -17.70 -10.46 -11.61
CA ASN A 228 -18.81 -10.79 -12.51
C ASN A 228 -19.46 -9.61 -13.26
N GLN A 229 -18.94 -8.39 -13.11
CA GLN A 229 -19.41 -7.20 -13.82
C GLN A 229 -18.37 -6.66 -14.81
N LEU A 230 -17.08 -6.84 -14.49
CA LEU A 230 -15.95 -6.37 -15.29
C LEU A 230 -14.90 -7.48 -15.45
N ASP A 231 -14.03 -7.34 -16.44
CA ASP A 231 -12.94 -8.27 -16.71
C ASP A 231 -11.71 -7.97 -15.84
N PHE A 232 -11.03 -9.04 -15.41
CA PHE A 232 -9.86 -8.99 -14.54
C PHE A 232 -8.64 -9.64 -15.18
N ASP A 233 -7.46 -9.16 -14.80
CA ASP A 233 -6.21 -9.87 -15.07
C ASP A 233 -5.92 -10.93 -13.98
N ASP A 234 -4.80 -11.65 -14.13
CA ASP A 234 -4.40 -12.73 -13.21
C ASP A 234 -4.00 -12.22 -11.79
N ALA A 235 -3.87 -10.90 -11.62
CA ALA A 235 -3.52 -10.25 -10.35
C ALA A 235 -4.72 -9.52 -9.71
N ASP A 236 -5.94 -9.78 -10.20
CA ASP A 236 -7.20 -9.15 -9.77
C ASP A 236 -7.31 -7.64 -10.09
N TYR A 237 -6.48 -7.09 -10.99
CA TYR A 237 -6.68 -5.74 -11.52
C TYR A 237 -7.70 -5.74 -12.64
N LEU A 238 -8.45 -4.64 -12.76
CA LEU A 238 -9.40 -4.46 -13.86
C LEU A 238 -8.68 -4.33 -15.20
N LYS A 239 -9.13 -5.09 -16.20
CA LYS A 239 -8.62 -4.96 -17.57
C LYS A 239 -9.14 -3.67 -18.19
N VAL A 240 -8.23 -2.88 -18.76
CA VAL A 240 -8.54 -1.67 -19.51
C VAL A 240 -8.15 -1.83 -20.97
N LYS A 241 -8.84 -1.12 -21.85
CA LYS A 241 -8.44 -1.05 -23.26
C LYS A 241 -7.23 -0.10 -23.37
N PRO A 242 -6.07 -0.55 -23.91
CA PRO A 242 -4.91 0.31 -24.06
C PRO A 242 -5.24 1.60 -24.82
N GLY A 243 -4.76 2.74 -24.29
CA GLY A 243 -4.99 4.06 -24.89
C GLY A 243 -6.38 4.66 -24.65
N THR A 244 -7.16 4.06 -23.76
CA THR A 244 -8.43 4.62 -23.24
C THR A 244 -8.36 4.80 -21.74
N SER A 245 -9.27 5.57 -21.17
CA SER A 245 -9.45 5.70 -19.71
C SER A 245 -10.39 4.63 -19.17
#